data_6ef449aa6a880488d8e52d84e95464d6
#
_entry.id   6ef449aa6a880488d8e52d84e95464d6
#
_cell.length_a   1.000
_cell.length_b   1.000
_cell.length_c   1.000
_cell.angle_alpha   90.00
_cell.angle_beta   90.00
_cell.angle_gamma   90.00
#
_symmetry.space_group_name_H-M   'P 1'
#
loop_
_entity.id
_entity.type
_entity.pdbx_description
1 polymer ?
#
loop_
_entity_poly.entity_id
_entity_poly.type
_entity_poly.pdbx_seq_one_letter_code
_entity_poly.pdbx_strand_id
1 'polypeptide(L)' 'TIKFEYTGPSLESVLDRLPTAKVLRVTERGWLIEAEVFGTGIDMWVRSQGDYIKIISEMKK' A
#
# COMPACT_ATOMS: atom_id res chain seq x y z
N THR A 1 3.30 2.24 10.49
CA THR A 1 3.41 1.10 9.55
C THR A 1 2.01 0.69 9.09
N ILE A 2 1.83 0.51 7.81
CA ILE A 2 0.58 0.00 7.25
C ILE A 2 0.86 -1.27 6.44
N LYS A 3 -0.13 -2.15 6.42
CA LYS A 3 -0.15 -3.31 5.54
C LYS A 3 -1.39 -3.22 4.68
N PHE A 4 -1.24 -3.43 3.40
CA PHE A 4 -2.36 -3.39 2.48
C PHE A 4 -2.17 -4.37 1.34
N GLU A 5 -3.28 -4.79 0.74
CA GLU A 5 -3.25 -5.57 -0.48
C GLU A 5 -3.45 -4.62 -1.65
N TYR A 6 -2.56 -4.68 -2.62
CA TYR A 6 -2.65 -3.89 -3.83
C TYR A 6 -3.02 -4.79 -5.00
N THR A 7 -4.09 -4.44 -5.70
CA THR A 7 -4.61 -5.21 -6.82
C THR A 7 -4.62 -4.43 -8.13
N GLY A 8 -3.91 -3.31 -8.15
CA GLY A 8 -3.89 -2.43 -9.32
C GLY A 8 -2.95 -2.91 -10.43
N PRO A 9 -2.89 -2.15 -11.51
CA PRO A 9 -2.18 -2.56 -12.72
C PRO A 9 -0.67 -2.41 -12.66
N SER A 10 -0.12 -1.65 -11.71
CA SER A 10 1.31 -1.36 -11.68
C SER A 10 1.86 -1.32 -10.27
N LEU A 11 2.53 -2.40 -9.88
CA LEU A 11 3.26 -2.46 -8.62
C LEU A 11 4.35 -1.39 -8.55
N GLU A 12 5.00 -1.11 -9.66
CA GLU A 12 6.07 -0.10 -9.70
C GLU A 12 5.59 1.27 -9.25
N SER A 13 4.37 1.64 -9.60
CA SER A 13 3.80 2.91 -9.17
C SER A 13 3.69 3.00 -7.65
N VAL A 14 3.34 1.89 -7.00
CA VAL A 14 3.27 1.82 -5.55
C VAL A 14 4.65 1.98 -4.94
N LEU A 15 5.63 1.26 -5.46
CA LEU A 15 6.99 1.29 -4.93
C LEU A 15 7.65 2.66 -5.15
N ASP A 16 7.34 3.32 -6.25
CA ASP A 16 7.83 4.68 -6.51
C ASP A 16 7.25 5.68 -5.53
N ARG A 17 5.98 5.53 -5.21
CA ARG A 17 5.29 6.46 -4.31
C ARG A 17 5.66 6.23 -2.86
N LEU A 18 5.90 4.98 -2.49
CA LEU A 18 6.21 4.58 -1.12
C LEU A 18 7.59 3.93 -1.07
N PRO A 19 8.66 4.72 -0.94
CA PRO A 19 10.03 4.19 -0.98
C PRO A 19 10.33 3.15 0.09
N THR A 20 9.59 3.16 1.20
CA THR A 20 9.77 2.20 2.28
C THR A 20 8.96 0.93 2.07
N ALA A 21 8.19 0.85 0.99
CA ALA A 21 7.31 -0.29 0.75
C ALA A 21 8.08 -1.57 0.49
N LYS A 22 7.58 -2.66 1.08
CA LYS A 22 8.13 -4.00 0.88
C LYS A 22 6.99 -4.92 0.47
N VAL A 23 7.22 -5.69 -0.57
CA VAL A 23 6.27 -6.73 -0.97
C VAL A 23 6.50 -7.93 -0.06
N LEU A 24 5.51 -8.25 0.77
CA LEU A 24 5.61 -9.37 1.69
C LEU A 24 5.33 -10.69 1.01
N ARG A 25 4.36 -10.70 0.09
CA ARG A 25 4.03 -11.88 -0.69
C ARG A 25 3.13 -11.52 -1.86
N VAL A 26 3.06 -12.39 -2.83
CA VAL A 26 2.09 -12.32 -3.92
C VAL A 26 0.79 -12.95 -3.44
N THR A 27 -0.33 -12.30 -3.68
CA THR A 27 -1.66 -12.82 -3.38
C THR A 27 -2.36 -13.24 -4.66
N GLU A 28 -3.53 -13.85 -4.55
CA GLU A 28 -4.31 -14.26 -5.71
C GLU A 28 -4.71 -13.07 -6.59
N ARG A 29 -4.85 -11.90 -5.99
CA ARG A 29 -5.31 -10.69 -6.70
C ARG A 29 -4.21 -9.69 -6.99
N GLY A 30 -3.08 -9.80 -6.30
CA GLY A 30 -2.01 -8.83 -6.43
C GLY A 30 -0.90 -9.07 -5.43
N TRP A 31 -0.64 -8.09 -4.57
CA TRP A 31 0.50 -8.13 -3.66
C TRP A 31 0.11 -7.64 -2.28
N LEU A 32 0.63 -8.32 -1.26
CA LEU A 32 0.56 -7.82 0.11
C LEU A 32 1.80 -6.98 0.36
N ILE A 33 1.59 -5.74 0.75
CA ILE A 33 2.66 -4.76 0.88
C ILE A 33 2.65 -4.16 2.28
N GLU A 34 3.83 -3.96 2.83
CA GLU A 34 4.02 -3.26 4.10
C GLU A 34 4.84 -2.01 3.83
N ALA A 35 4.44 -0.89 4.39
CA ALA A 35 5.16 0.36 4.24
C ALA A 35 5.11 1.19 5.52
N GLU A 36 6.18 1.93 5.78
CA GLU A 36 6.19 2.95 6.81
C GLU A 36 5.75 4.25 6.19
N VAL A 37 4.76 4.89 6.80
CA VAL A 37 4.22 6.15 6.30
C VAL A 37 4.16 7.16 7.43
N PHE A 38 4.31 8.42 7.07
CA PHE A 38 4.34 9.52 8.02
C PHE A 38 3.39 10.61 7.55
N GLY A 39 2.67 11.22 8.50
CA GLY A 39 1.76 12.31 8.20
C GLY A 39 0.45 11.82 7.61
N THR A 40 -0.29 12.75 7.01
CA THR A 40 -1.64 12.51 6.49
C THR A 40 -1.71 12.35 4.98
N GLY A 41 -0.59 12.56 4.28
CA GLY A 41 -0.57 12.46 2.81
C GLY A 41 -0.91 11.08 2.29
N ILE A 42 -0.68 10.05 3.08
CA ILE A 42 -0.98 8.67 2.69
C ILE A 42 -2.48 8.45 2.47
N ASP A 43 -3.31 9.11 3.27
CA ASP A 43 -4.76 8.95 3.14
C ASP A 43 -5.25 9.41 1.77
N MET A 44 -4.71 10.51 1.28
CA MET A 44 -5.07 11.04 -0.04
C MET A 44 -4.61 10.09 -1.14
N TRP A 45 -3.41 9.56 -1.00
CA TRP A 45 -2.88 8.62 -1.98
C TRP A 45 -3.72 7.33 -2.02
N VAL A 46 -4.06 6.78 -0.85
CA VAL A 46 -4.89 5.57 -0.76
C VAL A 46 -6.24 5.81 -1.43
N ARG A 47 -6.85 6.95 -1.17
CA ARG A 47 -8.14 7.29 -1.80
C ARG A 47 -8.02 7.42 -3.31
N SER A 48 -6.91 7.93 -3.80
CA SER A 48 -6.69 8.07 -5.23
C SER A 48 -6.57 6.73 -5.96
N GLN A 49 -6.23 5.68 -5.24
CA GLN A 49 -6.13 4.33 -5.81
C GLN A 49 -7.49 3.64 -5.93
N GLY A 50 -8.53 4.19 -5.28
CA GLY A 50 -9.85 3.59 -5.34
C GLY A 50 -9.86 2.18 -4.77
N ASP A 51 -10.42 1.23 -5.52
CA ASP A 51 -10.56 -0.15 -5.08
C ASP A 51 -9.27 -0.97 -5.19
N TYR A 52 -8.21 -0.40 -5.72
CA TYR A 52 -6.95 -1.12 -5.88
C TYR A 52 -6.24 -1.41 -4.57
N ILE A 53 -6.55 -0.66 -3.51
CA ILE A 53 -5.91 -0.82 -2.21
C ILE A 53 -6.92 -1.18 -1.15
N LYS A 54 -6.62 -2.25 -0.42
CA LYS A 54 -7.40 -2.68 0.74
C LYS A 54 -6.46 -2.68 1.95
N ILE A 55 -6.74 -1.82 2.90
CA ILE A 55 -5.94 -1.76 4.14
C ILE A 55 -6.24 -2.99 4.98
N ILE A 56 -5.20 -3.73 5.31
CA ILE A 56 -5.29 -4.93 6.14
C ILE A 56 -5.01 -4.60 7.59
N SER A 57 -3.97 -3.81 7.83
CA SER A 57 -3.55 -3.48 9.18
C SER A 57 -2.90 -2.10 9.20
N GLU A 58 -3.18 -1.35 10.24
CA GLU A 58 -2.57 -0.05 10.45
C GLU A 58 -2.13 0.02 11.90
N MET A 59 -0.81 0.19 12.12
CA MET A 59 -0.26 0.35 13.45
C MET A 59 0.02 1.81 13.70
N LYS A 60 -0.60 2.35 14.73
CA LYS A 60 -0.35 3.71 15.21
C LYS A 60 0.46 3.67 16.49
N LYS A 61 1.40 4.55 16.56
CA LYS A 61 2.11 4.77 17.80
C LYS A 61 1.55 6.00 18.49
#